data_c84eb5facd721031c0e2f9c54719efb7
#
_entry.id   c84eb5facd721031c0e2f9c54719efb7
#
_cell.length_a   1.000
_cell.length_b   1.000
_cell.length_c   1.000
_cell.angle_alpha   90.00
_cell.angle_beta   90.00
_cell.angle_gamma   90.00
#
_symmetry.space_group_name_H-M   'P 1'
#
loop_
_entity.id
_entity.type
_entity.pdbx_description
1 polymer ?
#
loop_
_entity_poly.entity_id
_entity_poly.type
_entity_poly.pdbx_seq_one_letter_code
_entity_poly.pdbx_strand_id
1 'polypeptide(L)'
;MLDKLNLDVTMTKEAYREEIKPLKERLAVLQHEVKNNGLPVMVIFEGWSAAGKGSVLSDVILQLDPRNFTAKSTQNPTTEEKREPFLWRHWRSIPRAGLFAIYDRSWYPEVGAARAEKLVTSAAALEKMDSINVFERQMADDGALIIKFFLHISQKEQKKRLDGLAANKSTAWRVNKEDYRNNKQYHNFYR
;
A
#
# COMPACT_ATOMS: atom_id res chain seq x y z
N MET A 1 11.47 -8.13 -12.44
CA MET A 1 11.06 -8.91 -11.23
C MET A 1 9.57 -9.24 -11.33
N LEU A 2 8.69 -8.26 -11.47
CA LEU A 2 7.23 -8.48 -11.60
C LEU A 2 6.83 -9.24 -12.87
N ASP A 3 7.59 -9.11 -13.94
CA ASP A 3 7.44 -9.82 -15.22
C ASP A 3 7.59 -11.36 -15.14
N LYS A 4 8.17 -11.84 -14.04
CA LYS A 4 8.36 -13.28 -13.78
C LYS A 4 7.24 -13.89 -12.93
N LEU A 5 6.29 -13.08 -12.47
CA LEU A 5 5.19 -13.57 -11.64
C LEU A 5 4.13 -14.24 -12.51
N ASN A 6 3.72 -15.44 -12.10
CA ASN A 6 2.56 -16.10 -12.70
C ASN A 6 1.28 -15.45 -12.12
N LEU A 7 0.55 -14.71 -12.94
CA LEU A 7 -0.68 -14.03 -12.57
C LEU A 7 -1.95 -14.88 -12.76
N ASP A 8 -1.80 -16.09 -13.29
CA ASP A 8 -2.92 -17.03 -13.57
C ASP A 8 -3.16 -18.01 -12.40
N VAL A 9 -2.39 -17.87 -11.32
CA VAL A 9 -2.60 -18.68 -10.11
C VAL A 9 -3.93 -18.32 -9.47
N THR A 10 -4.77 -19.32 -9.28
CA THR A 10 -6.09 -19.17 -8.63
C THR A 10 -6.22 -20.15 -7.47
N MET A 11 -7.02 -19.79 -6.51
CA MET A 11 -7.38 -20.63 -5.38
C MET A 11 -8.89 -20.79 -5.30
N THR A 12 -9.39 -21.95 -4.95
CA THR A 12 -10.84 -22.14 -4.73
C THR A 12 -11.27 -21.40 -3.46
N LYS A 13 -12.57 -21.09 -3.37
CA LYS A 13 -13.10 -20.41 -2.18
C LYS A 13 -12.97 -21.27 -0.91
N GLU A 14 -13.08 -22.56 -1.06
CA GLU A 14 -12.97 -23.54 0.01
C GLU A 14 -11.53 -23.56 0.55
N ALA A 15 -10.55 -23.75 -0.32
CA ALA A 15 -9.13 -23.72 0.04
C ALA A 15 -8.74 -22.36 0.69
N TYR A 16 -9.22 -21.24 0.13
CA TYR A 16 -8.99 -19.93 0.74
C TYR A 16 -9.55 -19.83 2.16
N ARG A 17 -10.76 -20.35 2.41
CA ARG A 17 -11.37 -20.30 3.76
C ARG A 17 -10.61 -21.13 4.77
N GLU A 18 -10.11 -22.28 4.35
CA GLU A 18 -9.30 -23.16 5.21
C GLU A 18 -7.97 -22.52 5.57
N GLU A 19 -7.27 -21.94 4.59
CA GLU A 19 -5.96 -21.33 4.81
C GLU A 19 -6.03 -20.01 5.56
N ILE A 20 -7.03 -19.16 5.29
CA ILE A 20 -7.09 -17.82 5.87
C ILE A 20 -7.46 -17.82 7.36
N LYS A 21 -8.24 -18.82 7.82
CA LYS A 21 -8.73 -18.86 9.21
C LYS A 21 -7.59 -18.91 10.23
N PRO A 22 -6.65 -19.87 10.16
CA PRO A 22 -5.53 -19.91 11.11
C PRO A 22 -4.61 -18.68 11.00
N LEU A 23 -4.47 -18.09 9.83
CA LEU A 23 -3.68 -16.87 9.65
C LEU A 23 -4.31 -15.67 10.37
N LYS A 24 -5.64 -15.55 10.33
CA LYS A 24 -6.38 -14.51 11.05
C LYS A 24 -6.23 -14.64 12.57
N GLU A 25 -6.37 -15.84 13.08
CA GLU A 25 -6.17 -16.13 14.50
C GLU A 25 -4.72 -15.80 14.95
N ARG A 26 -3.74 -16.20 14.14
CA ARG A 26 -2.33 -15.93 14.43
C ARG A 26 -2.01 -14.43 14.39
N LEU A 27 -2.64 -13.66 13.50
CA LEU A 27 -2.42 -12.21 13.40
C LEU A 27 -2.85 -11.48 14.68
N ALA A 28 -3.97 -11.88 15.29
CA ALA A 28 -4.42 -11.32 16.56
C ALA A 28 -3.41 -11.61 17.70
N VAL A 29 -2.88 -12.84 17.74
CA VAL A 29 -1.83 -13.22 18.72
C VAL A 29 -0.56 -12.40 18.49
N LEU A 30 -0.12 -12.27 17.24
CA LEU A 30 1.07 -11.48 16.90
C LEU A 30 0.95 -10.01 17.29
N GLN A 31 -0.26 -9.43 17.17
CA GLN A 31 -0.46 -8.04 17.63
C GLN A 31 -0.23 -7.91 19.14
N HIS A 32 -0.65 -8.87 19.93
CA HIS A 32 -0.41 -8.88 21.36
C HIS A 32 1.09 -9.00 21.69
N GLU A 33 1.81 -9.86 21.00
CA GLU A 33 3.26 -10.00 21.14
C GLU A 33 4.02 -8.74 20.75
N VAL A 34 3.64 -8.11 19.63
CA VAL A 34 4.19 -6.82 19.18
C VAL A 34 4.05 -5.75 20.24
N LYS A 35 2.86 -5.67 20.86
CA LYS A 35 2.60 -4.73 21.96
C LYS A 35 3.49 -5.01 23.17
N ASN A 36 3.56 -6.25 23.60
CA ASN A 36 4.33 -6.64 24.81
C ASN A 36 5.83 -6.45 24.64
N ASN A 37 6.34 -6.64 23.43
CA ASN A 37 7.76 -6.45 23.11
C ASN A 37 8.10 -5.00 22.70
N GLY A 38 7.14 -4.10 22.67
CA GLY A 38 7.37 -2.72 22.27
C GLY A 38 7.84 -2.55 20.83
N LEU A 39 7.54 -3.51 19.92
CA LEU A 39 8.00 -3.48 18.54
C LEU A 39 7.12 -2.54 17.69
N PRO A 40 7.64 -1.46 17.09
CA PRO A 40 6.89 -0.67 16.12
C PRO A 40 6.77 -1.44 14.81
N VAL A 41 5.56 -1.57 14.25
CA VAL A 41 5.33 -2.30 12.99
C VAL A 41 4.67 -1.41 11.97
N MET A 42 5.27 -1.32 10.79
CA MET A 42 4.73 -0.60 9.63
C MET A 42 4.32 -1.61 8.56
N VAL A 43 3.03 -1.64 8.21
CA VAL A 43 2.50 -2.50 7.14
C VAL A 43 2.02 -1.63 5.99
N ILE A 44 2.63 -1.79 4.83
CA ILE A 44 2.42 -0.94 3.66
C ILE A 44 1.77 -1.76 2.55
N PHE A 45 0.62 -1.30 2.07
CA PHE A 45 -0.08 -1.88 0.94
C PHE A 45 0.07 -0.97 -0.29
N GLU A 46 0.84 -1.43 -1.25
CA GLU A 46 1.05 -0.78 -2.54
C GLU A 46 0.50 -1.63 -3.68
N GLY A 47 0.49 -1.10 -4.88
CA GLY A 47 0.07 -1.82 -6.08
C GLY A 47 -0.97 -1.07 -6.89
N TRP A 48 -1.43 -1.73 -7.95
CA TRP A 48 -2.30 -1.14 -8.96
C TRP A 48 -3.66 -0.71 -8.40
N SER A 49 -4.25 0.33 -9.01
CA SER A 49 -5.66 0.65 -8.80
C SER A 49 -6.53 -0.58 -9.13
N ALA A 50 -7.58 -0.80 -8.37
CA ALA A 50 -8.45 -1.99 -8.46
C ALA A 50 -7.75 -3.36 -8.22
N ALA A 51 -6.51 -3.39 -7.73
CA ALA A 51 -5.82 -4.65 -7.40
C ALA A 51 -6.39 -5.36 -6.16
N GLY A 52 -7.21 -4.67 -5.35
CA GLY A 52 -7.82 -5.24 -4.15
C GLY A 52 -7.19 -4.80 -2.83
N LYS A 53 -6.34 -3.75 -2.83
CA LYS A 53 -5.68 -3.23 -1.61
C LYS A 53 -6.67 -3.02 -0.46
N GLY A 54 -7.73 -2.28 -0.69
CA GLY A 54 -8.73 -2.00 0.34
C GLY A 54 -9.40 -3.25 0.92
N SER A 55 -9.63 -4.30 0.10
CA SER A 55 -10.19 -5.56 0.58
C SER A 55 -9.22 -6.30 1.49
N VAL A 56 -7.96 -6.45 1.07
CA VAL A 56 -6.93 -7.10 1.89
C VAL A 56 -6.68 -6.32 3.18
N LEU A 57 -6.60 -4.99 3.10
CA LEU A 57 -6.43 -4.12 4.25
C LEU A 57 -7.61 -4.29 5.23
N SER A 58 -8.85 -4.32 4.74
CA SER A 58 -10.04 -4.57 5.58
C SER A 58 -9.97 -5.92 6.27
N ASP A 59 -9.58 -6.97 5.54
CA ASP A 59 -9.42 -8.31 6.11
C ASP A 59 -8.36 -8.35 7.22
N VAL A 60 -7.28 -7.60 7.09
CA VAL A 60 -6.23 -7.48 8.11
C VAL A 60 -6.73 -6.70 9.32
N ILE A 61 -7.28 -5.50 9.15
CA ILE A 61 -7.66 -4.65 10.28
C ILE A 61 -8.81 -5.23 11.11
N LEU A 62 -9.70 -6.03 10.50
CA LEU A 62 -10.79 -6.69 11.21
C LEU A 62 -10.32 -7.75 12.22
N GLN A 63 -9.06 -8.18 12.14
CA GLN A 63 -8.46 -9.13 13.08
C GLN A 63 -7.69 -8.44 14.20
N LEU A 64 -7.49 -7.13 14.11
CA LEU A 64 -6.66 -6.35 15.03
C LEU A 64 -7.51 -5.61 16.06
N ASP A 65 -6.99 -5.50 17.27
CA ASP A 65 -7.55 -4.61 18.31
C ASP A 65 -7.35 -3.15 17.87
N PRO A 66 -8.43 -2.37 17.67
CA PRO A 66 -8.36 -1.00 17.17
C PRO A 66 -7.58 -0.03 18.07
N ARG A 67 -7.36 -0.38 19.32
CA ARG A 67 -6.55 0.43 20.27
C ARG A 67 -5.04 0.33 20.00
N ASN A 68 -4.61 -0.66 19.23
CA ASN A 68 -3.20 -0.98 19.03
C ASN A 68 -2.75 -0.85 17.56
N PHE A 69 -3.54 -0.18 16.73
CA PHE A 69 -3.11 0.19 15.37
C PHE A 69 -3.67 1.54 14.93
N THR A 70 -3.03 2.10 13.93
CA THR A 70 -3.53 3.22 13.14
C THR A 70 -3.60 2.82 11.68
N ALA A 71 -4.68 3.18 10.98
CA ALA A 71 -4.78 3.01 9.53
C ALA A 71 -4.76 4.37 8.84
N LYS A 72 -3.95 4.50 7.80
CA LYS A 72 -3.77 5.74 7.06
C LYS A 72 -3.85 5.48 5.56
N SER A 73 -4.74 6.18 4.87
CA SER A 73 -4.75 6.24 3.42
C SER A 73 -4.03 7.50 2.96
N THR A 74 -2.95 7.32 2.19
CA THR A 74 -2.18 8.45 1.68
C THR A 74 -2.87 9.05 0.47
N GLN A 75 -3.35 10.28 0.64
CA GLN A 75 -3.97 11.09 -0.40
C GLN A 75 -2.94 12.05 -1.01
N ASN A 76 -3.32 12.75 -2.08
CA ASN A 76 -2.51 13.84 -2.62
C ASN A 76 -2.20 14.86 -1.51
N PRO A 77 -0.97 15.41 -1.47
CA PRO A 77 -0.59 16.34 -0.42
C PRO A 77 -1.46 17.60 -0.43
N THR A 78 -1.85 18.05 0.76
CA THR A 78 -2.57 19.31 0.94
C THR A 78 -1.71 20.53 0.57
N THR A 79 -2.32 21.71 0.50
CA THR A 79 -1.57 22.96 0.24
C THR A 79 -0.54 23.22 1.33
N GLU A 80 -0.81 22.87 2.58
CA GLU A 80 0.11 22.99 3.71
C GLU A 80 1.25 21.98 3.60
N GLU A 81 0.93 20.71 3.36
CA GLU A 81 1.92 19.64 3.20
C GLU A 81 2.89 19.89 2.03
N LYS A 82 2.45 20.57 0.97
CA LYS A 82 3.31 20.96 -0.16
C LYS A 82 4.37 22.03 0.18
N ARG A 83 4.22 22.73 1.31
CA ARG A 83 5.21 23.72 1.79
C ARG A 83 6.30 23.06 2.65
N GLU A 84 6.09 21.82 3.04
CA GLU A 84 6.97 21.05 3.90
C GLU A 84 7.85 20.09 3.10
N PRO A 85 8.96 19.61 3.66
CA PRO A 85 9.78 18.59 3.02
C PRO A 85 8.97 17.35 2.66
N PHE A 86 9.28 16.71 1.54
CA PHE A 86 8.54 15.60 0.93
C PHE A 86 8.11 14.49 1.91
N LEU A 87 8.99 14.07 2.83
CA LEU A 87 8.68 12.98 3.78
C LEU A 87 8.09 13.47 5.10
N TRP A 88 7.96 14.79 5.33
CA TRP A 88 7.48 15.34 6.60
C TRP A 88 6.13 14.76 7.05
N ARG A 89 5.18 14.66 6.14
CA ARG A 89 3.85 14.10 6.42
C ARG A 89 3.90 12.62 6.86
N HIS A 90 4.90 11.88 6.40
CA HIS A 90 5.10 10.48 6.71
C HIS A 90 5.82 10.30 8.05
N TRP A 91 6.78 11.16 8.40
CA TRP A 91 7.39 11.21 9.72
C TRP A 91 6.36 11.37 10.84
N ARG A 92 5.33 12.16 10.62
CA ARG A 92 4.24 12.38 11.59
C ARG A 92 3.33 11.18 11.78
N SER A 93 3.44 10.15 10.97
CA SER A 93 2.57 8.98 10.97
C SER A 93 3.27 7.67 11.29
N ILE A 94 4.53 7.72 11.71
CA ILE A 94 5.24 6.51 12.15
C ILE A 94 4.58 5.92 13.41
N PRO A 95 4.60 4.58 13.59
CA PRO A 95 4.03 3.95 14.77
C PRO A 95 4.86 4.24 16.02
N ARG A 96 4.19 4.30 17.15
CA ARG A 96 4.85 4.24 18.45
C ARG A 96 5.27 2.79 18.75
N ALA A 97 6.19 2.62 19.69
CA ALA A 97 6.58 1.31 20.20
C ALA A 97 5.37 0.46 20.58
N GLY A 98 5.32 -0.79 20.12
CA GLY A 98 4.23 -1.73 20.37
C GLY A 98 2.97 -1.51 19.56
N LEU A 99 2.96 -0.61 18.58
CA LEU A 99 1.79 -0.33 17.75
C LEU A 99 2.03 -0.67 16.27
N PHE A 100 0.94 -0.96 15.56
CA PHE A 100 0.93 -1.05 14.11
C PHE A 100 0.57 0.29 13.47
N ALA A 101 1.25 0.65 12.39
CA ALA A 101 0.78 1.63 11.44
C ALA A 101 0.55 0.94 10.09
N ILE A 102 -0.70 0.98 9.60
CA ILE A 102 -1.12 0.32 8.36
C ILE A 102 -1.39 1.39 7.32
N TYR A 103 -0.72 1.30 6.17
CA TYR A 103 -0.79 2.28 5.12
C TYR A 103 -1.48 1.72 3.88
N ASP A 104 -2.59 2.33 3.45
CA ASP A 104 -3.13 2.20 2.10
C ASP A 104 -2.46 3.25 1.23
N ARG A 105 -1.47 2.84 0.47
CA ARG A 105 -0.45 3.67 -0.17
C ARG A 105 0.46 4.37 0.85
N SER A 106 1.66 4.67 0.44
CA SER A 106 2.67 5.28 1.29
C SER A 106 3.30 6.52 0.64
N TRP A 107 4.60 6.63 0.72
CA TRP A 107 5.43 7.66 0.09
C TRP A 107 5.83 7.36 -1.35
N TYR A 108 5.73 6.11 -1.82
CA TYR A 108 6.15 5.70 -3.15
C TYR A 108 5.32 6.28 -4.29
N PRO A 109 3.97 6.36 -4.20
CA PRO A 109 3.13 6.85 -5.29
C PRO A 109 3.46 8.26 -5.75
N GLU A 110 3.90 9.14 -4.85
CA GLU A 110 4.26 10.52 -5.22
C GLU A 110 5.45 10.56 -6.18
N VAL A 111 6.45 9.71 -5.95
CA VAL A 111 7.62 9.59 -6.83
C VAL A 111 7.24 8.87 -8.12
N GLY A 112 6.50 7.78 -8.03
CA GLY A 112 6.07 6.98 -9.17
C GLY A 112 5.17 7.76 -10.13
N ALA A 113 4.18 8.48 -9.60
CA ALA A 113 3.27 9.30 -10.41
C ALA A 113 4.03 10.44 -11.10
N ALA A 114 4.85 11.19 -10.36
CA ALA A 114 5.63 12.30 -10.92
C ALA A 114 6.57 11.84 -12.04
N ARG A 115 7.19 10.66 -11.91
CA ARG A 115 8.03 10.06 -12.95
C ARG A 115 7.20 9.62 -14.16
N ALA A 116 6.11 8.90 -13.95
CA ALA A 116 5.26 8.38 -15.02
C ALA A 116 4.63 9.51 -15.86
N GLU A 117 4.28 10.62 -15.22
CA GLU A 117 3.75 11.82 -15.86
C GLU A 117 4.82 12.75 -16.42
N LYS A 118 6.10 12.38 -16.29
CA LYS A 118 7.26 13.19 -16.71
C LYS A 118 7.31 14.59 -16.08
N LEU A 119 6.79 14.73 -14.89
CA LEU A 119 6.81 15.98 -14.12
C LEU A 119 8.17 16.22 -13.44
N VAL A 120 8.97 15.17 -13.30
CA VAL A 120 10.33 15.23 -12.77
C VAL A 120 11.29 14.49 -13.69
N THR A 121 12.56 14.88 -13.65
CA THR A 121 13.63 14.14 -14.34
C THR A 121 13.86 12.79 -13.67
N SER A 122 14.46 11.84 -14.41
CA SER A 122 14.83 10.55 -13.81
C SER A 122 15.83 10.72 -12.66
N ALA A 123 16.74 11.68 -12.73
CA ALA A 123 17.68 12.01 -11.65
C ALA A 123 16.94 12.47 -10.38
N ALA A 124 16.02 13.43 -10.50
CA ALA A 124 15.24 13.91 -9.37
C ALA A 124 14.33 12.83 -8.75
N ALA A 125 13.82 11.89 -9.56
CA ALA A 125 13.06 10.75 -9.06
C ALA A 125 13.97 9.79 -8.27
N LEU A 126 15.21 9.55 -8.71
CA LEU A 126 16.19 8.74 -7.99
C LEU A 126 16.58 9.38 -6.66
N GLU A 127 16.83 10.67 -6.60
CA GLU A 127 17.13 11.41 -5.36
C GLU A 127 16.00 11.27 -4.33
N LYS A 128 14.74 11.34 -4.78
CA LYS A 128 13.59 11.09 -3.90
C LYS A 128 13.54 9.64 -3.43
N MET A 129 13.85 8.68 -4.29
CA MET A 129 13.94 7.26 -3.89
C MET A 129 15.05 7.02 -2.88
N ASP A 130 16.19 7.67 -3.01
CA ASP A 130 17.27 7.60 -2.03
C ASP A 130 16.83 8.21 -0.69
N SER A 131 16.09 9.31 -0.70
CA SER A 131 15.49 9.88 0.51
C SER A 131 14.52 8.92 1.18
N ILE A 132 13.72 8.18 0.41
CA ILE A 132 12.84 7.11 0.94
C ILE A 132 13.68 5.99 1.56
N ASN A 133 14.72 5.54 0.89
CA ASN A 133 15.62 4.49 1.40
C ASN A 133 16.27 4.91 2.72
N VAL A 134 16.69 6.17 2.85
CA VAL A 134 17.23 6.72 4.09
C VAL A 134 16.16 6.75 5.19
N PHE A 135 14.95 7.20 4.88
CA PHE A 135 13.83 7.24 5.81
C PHE A 135 13.50 5.84 6.35
N GLU A 136 13.35 4.86 5.48
CA GLU A 136 13.04 3.48 5.87
C GLU A 136 14.17 2.84 6.68
N ARG A 137 15.43 3.11 6.30
CA ARG A 137 16.59 2.64 7.05
C ARG A 137 16.62 3.21 8.46
N GLN A 138 16.36 4.51 8.62
CA GLN A 138 16.31 5.13 9.95
C GLN A 138 15.24 4.49 10.84
N MET A 139 14.07 4.16 10.27
CA MET A 139 13.02 3.44 11.00
C MET A 139 13.46 2.02 11.39
N ALA A 140 14.10 1.30 10.47
CA ALA A 140 14.59 -0.05 10.72
C ALA A 140 15.74 -0.07 11.75
N ASP A 141 16.65 0.90 11.67
CA ASP A 141 17.76 1.05 12.62
C ASP A 141 17.25 1.38 14.03
N ASP A 142 16.11 2.09 14.14
CA ASP A 142 15.38 2.35 15.39
C ASP A 142 14.50 1.16 15.85
N GLY A 143 14.61 0.02 15.19
CA GLY A 143 13.97 -1.23 15.56
C GLY A 143 12.58 -1.46 14.98
N ALA A 144 12.10 -0.63 14.06
CA ALA A 144 10.80 -0.84 13.42
C ALA A 144 10.85 -1.99 12.41
N LEU A 145 9.83 -2.84 12.44
CA LEU A 145 9.57 -3.84 11.40
C LEU A 145 8.77 -3.21 10.27
N ILE A 146 9.32 -3.18 9.06
CA ILE A 146 8.65 -2.67 7.86
C ILE A 146 8.28 -3.83 6.95
N ILE A 147 6.97 -4.02 6.72
CA ILE A 147 6.42 -5.06 5.85
C ILE A 147 5.74 -4.37 4.66
N LYS A 148 6.13 -4.73 3.44
CA LYS A 148 5.58 -4.14 2.22
C LYS A 148 4.92 -5.20 1.36
N PHE A 149 3.63 -4.99 1.05
CA PHE A 149 2.85 -5.80 0.12
C PHE A 149 2.59 -5.00 -1.16
N PHE A 150 3.02 -5.52 -2.29
CA PHE A 150 2.70 -4.95 -3.60
C PHE A 150 1.70 -5.85 -4.32
N LEU A 151 0.46 -5.38 -4.46
CA LEU A 151 -0.60 -6.11 -5.14
C LEU A 151 -0.50 -5.90 -6.65
N HIS A 152 -0.03 -6.94 -7.33
CA HIS A 152 0.23 -6.93 -8.76
C HIS A 152 -0.86 -7.67 -9.55
N ILE A 153 -1.42 -7.02 -10.55
CA ILE A 153 -2.38 -7.59 -11.52
C ILE A 153 -1.99 -7.12 -12.92
N SER A 154 -2.40 -7.84 -13.95
CA SER A 154 -2.15 -7.43 -15.33
C SER A 154 -2.96 -6.19 -15.72
N GLN A 155 -2.51 -5.48 -16.74
CA GLN A 155 -3.23 -4.34 -17.30
C GLN A 155 -4.67 -4.70 -17.74
N LYS A 156 -4.82 -5.88 -18.35
CA LYS A 156 -6.13 -6.40 -18.79
C LYS A 156 -7.05 -6.64 -17.60
N GLU A 157 -6.54 -7.30 -16.55
CA GLU A 157 -7.32 -7.58 -15.34
C GLU A 157 -7.65 -6.29 -14.59
N GLN A 158 -6.73 -5.33 -14.52
CA GLN A 158 -7.00 -4.01 -13.96
C GLN A 158 -8.16 -3.33 -14.66
N LYS A 159 -8.12 -3.28 -16.01
CA LYS A 159 -9.19 -2.67 -16.79
C LYS A 159 -10.53 -3.35 -16.54
N LYS A 160 -10.56 -4.69 -16.57
CA LYS A 160 -11.78 -5.48 -16.29
C LYS A 160 -12.36 -5.15 -14.92
N ARG A 161 -11.54 -5.03 -13.88
CA ARG A 161 -11.99 -4.68 -12.52
C ARG A 161 -12.49 -3.24 -12.44
N LEU A 162 -11.83 -2.30 -13.08
CA LEU A 162 -12.30 -0.90 -13.17
C LEU A 162 -13.66 -0.82 -13.85
N ASP A 163 -13.85 -1.50 -14.99
CA ASP A 163 -15.11 -1.53 -15.71
C ASP A 163 -16.23 -2.15 -14.82
N GLY A 164 -15.93 -3.22 -14.10
CA GLY A 164 -16.87 -3.87 -13.17
C GLY A 164 -17.28 -2.97 -12.01
N LEU A 165 -16.33 -2.25 -11.42
CA LEU A 165 -16.57 -1.29 -10.33
C LEU A 165 -17.43 -0.10 -10.85
N ALA A 166 -17.12 0.42 -12.05
CA ALA A 166 -17.82 1.54 -12.63
C ALA A 166 -19.27 1.20 -13.03
N ALA A 167 -19.54 -0.05 -13.44
CA ALA A 167 -20.86 -0.52 -13.80
C ALA A 167 -21.83 -0.67 -12.61
N ASN A 168 -21.32 -0.82 -11.40
CA ASN A 168 -22.12 -1.02 -10.19
C ASN A 168 -22.30 0.31 -9.44
N LYS A 169 -23.56 0.75 -9.27
CA LYS A 169 -23.92 2.02 -8.61
C LYS A 169 -23.30 2.16 -7.20
N SER A 170 -23.16 1.08 -6.46
CA SER A 170 -22.59 1.11 -5.09
C SER A 170 -21.08 1.29 -5.06
N THR A 171 -20.38 1.04 -6.18
CA THR A 171 -18.91 1.08 -6.26
C THR A 171 -18.38 2.04 -7.32
N ALA A 172 -19.24 2.60 -8.17
CA ALA A 172 -18.85 3.49 -9.27
C ALA A 172 -18.07 4.72 -8.78
N TRP A 173 -18.35 5.22 -7.58
CA TRP A 173 -17.65 6.33 -6.96
C TRP A 173 -16.16 6.04 -6.66
N ARG A 174 -15.76 4.77 -6.67
CA ARG A 174 -14.36 4.34 -6.44
C ARG A 174 -13.48 4.46 -7.68
N VAL A 175 -14.08 4.74 -8.83
CA VAL A 175 -13.38 4.79 -10.12
C VAL A 175 -13.47 6.18 -10.71
N ASN A 176 -12.36 6.72 -11.14
CA ASN A 176 -12.27 8.04 -11.74
C ASN A 176 -11.52 8.00 -13.10
N LYS A 177 -11.47 9.13 -13.79
CA LYS A 177 -10.80 9.24 -15.10
C LYS A 177 -9.30 8.97 -15.01
N GLU A 178 -8.70 9.27 -13.88
CA GLU A 178 -7.28 9.05 -13.65
C GLU A 178 -6.92 7.56 -13.59
N ASP A 179 -7.79 6.72 -13.00
CA ASP A 179 -7.59 5.27 -12.98
C ASP A 179 -7.48 4.69 -14.39
N TYR A 180 -8.33 5.13 -15.30
CA TYR A 180 -8.27 4.72 -16.71
C TYR A 180 -7.05 5.28 -17.44
N ARG A 181 -6.65 6.52 -17.15
CA ARG A 181 -5.42 7.11 -17.69
C ARG A 181 -4.21 6.30 -17.24
N ASN A 182 -4.13 5.99 -15.97
CA ASN A 182 -3.04 5.20 -15.39
C ASN A 182 -3.02 3.77 -15.95
N ASN A 183 -4.18 3.16 -16.19
CA ASN A 183 -4.24 1.87 -16.89
C ASN A 183 -3.67 1.95 -18.31
N LYS A 184 -3.97 2.99 -19.09
CA LYS A 184 -3.37 3.19 -20.42
C LYS A 184 -1.87 3.36 -20.37
N GLN A 185 -1.35 3.93 -19.28
CA GLN A 185 0.08 4.17 -19.05
C GLN A 185 0.74 3.07 -18.22
N TYR A 186 0.09 1.92 -18.03
CA TYR A 186 0.51 0.81 -17.17
C TYR A 186 2.02 0.50 -17.32
N HIS A 187 2.53 0.41 -18.54
CA HIS A 187 3.93 0.09 -18.79
C HIS A 187 4.91 1.19 -18.34
N ASN A 188 4.46 2.45 -18.23
CA ASN A 188 5.30 3.54 -17.73
C ASN A 188 5.52 3.45 -16.22
N PHE A 189 4.54 2.92 -15.50
CA PHE A 189 4.66 2.65 -14.06
C PHE A 189 5.41 1.35 -13.75
N TYR A 190 5.53 0.47 -14.74
CA TYR A 190 6.14 -0.84 -14.59
C TYR A 190 7.66 -0.83 -14.66
N ARG A 191 8.23 0.19 -15.27
CA ARG A 191 9.67 0.39 -15.47
C ARG A 191 10.29 1.18 -14.31
#